data_0f8b0a99f95a4ae42db86bf4d1ae8603
#
_entry.id   0f8b0a99f95a4ae42db86bf4d1ae8603
#
_cell.length_a   1.000
_cell.length_b   1.000
_cell.length_c   1.000
_cell.angle_alpha   90.00
_cell.angle_beta   90.00
_cell.angle_gamma   90.00
#
_symmetry.space_group_name_H-M   'P 1'
#
loop_
_entity.id
_entity.type
_entity.pdbx_description
1 polymer ?
#
loop_
_entity_poly.entity_id
_entity_poly.type
_entity_poly.pdbx_seq_one_letter_code
_entity_poly.pdbx_strand_id
1 'polypeptide(L)'
;MRYADRDGNIYEEENGQDRLLNWMYTTMAGRASLKILIRPWVSKLGGAFLSSPISKCLIKGFVKNNHIDMSEYEEKNYKSYNEFFSRKIKEGKRPFPEDKTILGSPCDCKVSVYPIEEKTSFVVKDTRYTLDSLIRNRKIARHFQGGYAVILRLTVDDYHRYCYFDDGIKSENHRIDGVYHTVNPIANDHVKIYKENTREYTLMKTKHFGDALQMEVGALMVGKIVNHDGAGSMRRWRLPAMSF
;
A
#
# COMPACT_ATOMS: atom_id res chain seq x y z
N MET A 1 -14.39 2.89 10.51
CA MET A 1 -13.88 3.64 9.33
C MET A 1 -14.99 3.74 8.30
N ARG A 2 -15.16 4.91 7.62
CA ARG A 2 -16.24 5.13 6.65
C ARG A 2 -15.68 5.08 5.22
N TYR A 3 -16.29 4.28 4.34
CA TYR A 3 -15.97 4.19 2.91
C TYR A 3 -17.23 3.91 2.09
N ALA A 4 -17.18 4.19 0.79
CA ALA A 4 -18.27 3.87 -0.13
C ALA A 4 -17.81 2.79 -1.12
N ASP A 5 -18.73 1.92 -1.53
CA ASP A 5 -18.52 1.01 -2.65
C ASP A 5 -18.71 1.72 -4.00
N ARG A 6 -18.61 0.97 -5.11
CA ARG A 6 -18.78 1.50 -6.47
C ARG A 6 -20.21 1.97 -6.76
N ASP A 7 -21.18 1.45 -6.04
CA ASP A 7 -22.60 1.77 -6.18
C ASP A 7 -23.01 2.94 -5.27
N GLY A 8 -22.06 3.47 -4.48
CA GLY A 8 -22.27 4.61 -3.58
C GLY A 8 -22.80 4.22 -2.20
N ASN A 9 -22.92 2.94 -1.87
CA ASN A 9 -23.31 2.51 -0.54
C ASN A 9 -22.22 2.82 0.48
N ILE A 10 -22.61 3.38 1.62
CA ILE A 10 -21.67 3.79 2.67
C ILE A 10 -21.59 2.70 3.73
N TYR A 11 -20.37 2.31 4.03
CA TYR A 11 -20.04 1.33 5.07
C TYR A 11 -19.26 1.99 6.19
N GLU A 12 -19.56 1.61 7.43
CA GLU A 12 -18.78 1.98 8.61
C GLU A 12 -18.24 0.69 9.24
N GLU A 13 -16.93 0.55 9.26
CA GLU A 13 -16.23 -0.54 9.94
C GLU A 13 -15.57 -0.02 11.22
N GLU A 14 -15.95 -0.58 12.36
CA GLU A 14 -15.20 -0.50 13.61
C GLU A 14 -14.54 -1.85 13.86
N ASN A 15 -13.23 -1.90 13.71
CA ASN A 15 -12.44 -3.11 13.99
C ASN A 15 -11.85 -3.06 15.40
N GLY A 16 -11.81 -4.20 16.10
CA GLY A 16 -11.13 -4.31 17.40
C GLY A 16 -9.65 -3.88 17.35
N GLN A 17 -9.02 -3.93 16.18
CA GLN A 17 -7.69 -3.38 15.92
C GLN A 17 -7.63 -1.86 16.13
N ASP A 18 -8.69 -1.14 15.81
CA ASP A 18 -8.75 0.32 15.93
C ASP A 18 -8.61 0.76 17.38
N ARG A 19 -9.19 0.01 18.33
CA ARG A 19 -9.07 0.29 19.76
C ARG A 19 -7.65 0.12 20.26
N LEU A 20 -6.96 -0.97 19.86
CA LEU A 20 -5.56 -1.20 20.20
C LEU A 20 -4.66 -0.11 19.61
N LEU A 21 -4.86 0.21 18.33
CA LEU A 21 -4.09 1.26 17.67
C LEU A 21 -4.29 2.61 18.33
N ASN A 22 -5.51 2.97 18.63
CA ASN A 22 -5.81 4.22 19.35
C ASN A 22 -5.07 4.27 20.69
N TRP A 23 -5.11 3.20 21.49
CA TRP A 23 -4.34 3.11 22.72
C TRP A 23 -2.84 3.31 22.48
N MET A 24 -2.27 2.66 21.44
CA MET A 24 -0.85 2.77 21.11
C MET A 24 -0.41 4.18 20.72
N TYR A 25 -1.27 4.95 20.06
CA TYR A 25 -0.94 6.31 19.63
C TYR A 25 -1.27 7.38 20.65
N THR A 26 -2.24 7.17 21.54
CA THR A 26 -2.73 8.20 22.48
C THR A 26 -2.09 8.12 23.87
N THR A 27 -1.75 6.92 24.36
CA THR A 27 -1.21 6.75 25.72
C THR A 27 0.32 6.81 25.78
N MET A 28 0.88 7.16 26.93
CA MET A 28 2.34 7.19 27.13
C MET A 28 2.96 5.78 26.98
N ALA A 29 2.35 4.78 27.61
CA ALA A 29 2.80 3.39 27.53
C ALA A 29 2.69 2.83 26.10
N GLY A 30 1.57 3.13 25.42
CA GLY A 30 1.37 2.78 24.02
C GLY A 30 2.43 3.40 23.11
N ARG A 31 2.72 4.69 23.24
CA ARG A 31 3.78 5.37 22.47
C ARG A 31 5.18 4.83 22.76
N ALA A 32 5.46 4.41 23.98
CA ALA A 32 6.74 3.78 24.33
C ALA A 32 6.90 2.42 23.62
N SER A 33 5.85 1.58 23.66
CA SER A 33 5.86 0.30 22.92
C SER A 33 5.89 0.50 21.41
N LEU A 34 5.17 1.51 20.90
CA LEU A 34 5.15 1.83 19.47
C LEU A 34 6.55 2.21 18.94
N LYS A 35 7.36 2.97 19.72
CA LYS A 35 8.75 3.32 19.34
C LYS A 35 9.63 2.10 19.06
N ILE A 36 9.34 0.98 19.68
CA ILE A 36 10.03 -0.29 19.45
C ILE A 36 9.43 -1.00 18.23
N LEU A 37 8.09 -1.13 18.21
CA LEU A 37 7.37 -1.90 17.20
C LEU A 37 7.56 -1.37 15.77
N ILE A 38 7.68 -0.06 15.60
CA ILE A 38 7.88 0.56 14.27
C ILE A 38 9.29 0.39 13.72
N ARG A 39 10.23 -0.13 14.50
CA ARG A 39 11.63 -0.29 14.07
C ARG A 39 11.75 -1.38 12.99
N PRO A 40 12.61 -1.15 11.96
CA PRO A 40 12.77 -2.11 10.87
C PRO A 40 13.20 -3.50 11.32
N TRP A 41 14.00 -3.63 12.39
CA TRP A 41 14.43 -4.92 12.90
C TRP A 41 13.29 -5.75 13.49
N VAL A 42 12.27 -5.10 14.11
CA VAL A 42 11.08 -5.79 14.61
C VAL A 42 10.28 -6.37 13.45
N SER A 43 10.04 -5.56 12.39
CA SER A 43 9.39 -6.04 11.17
C SER A 43 10.18 -7.17 10.50
N LYS A 44 11.52 -7.13 10.52
CA LYS A 44 12.35 -8.23 10.01
C LYS A 44 12.18 -9.51 10.80
N LEU A 45 12.16 -9.45 12.15
CA LEU A 45 11.91 -10.62 13.00
C LEU A 45 10.52 -11.19 12.79
N GLY A 46 9.49 -10.33 12.77
CA GLY A 46 8.13 -10.75 12.48
C GLY A 46 8.01 -11.37 11.08
N GLY A 47 8.64 -10.76 10.08
CA GLY A 47 8.70 -11.28 8.70
C GLY A 47 9.40 -12.64 8.61
N ALA A 48 10.49 -12.86 9.39
CA ALA A 48 11.16 -14.15 9.46
C ALA A 48 10.25 -15.23 10.08
N PHE A 49 9.53 -14.90 11.16
CA PHE A 49 8.54 -15.81 11.75
C PHE A 49 7.42 -16.13 10.74
N LEU A 50 6.84 -15.11 10.09
CA LEU A 50 5.76 -15.30 9.12
C LEU A 50 6.22 -16.03 7.84
N SER A 51 7.52 -16.08 7.57
CA SER A 51 8.12 -16.87 6.48
C SER A 51 8.40 -18.32 6.89
N SER A 52 8.33 -18.64 8.19
CA SER A 52 8.58 -20.00 8.69
C SER A 52 7.39 -20.93 8.43
N PRO A 53 7.63 -22.25 8.32
CA PRO A 53 6.54 -23.22 8.16
C PRO A 53 5.55 -23.26 9.33
N ILE A 54 5.96 -22.86 10.52
CA ILE A 54 5.11 -22.81 11.73
C ILE A 54 3.95 -21.82 11.52
N SER A 55 4.20 -20.73 10.80
CA SER A 55 3.19 -19.69 10.55
C SER A 55 1.98 -20.15 9.71
N LYS A 56 2.05 -21.34 9.10
CA LYS A 56 0.91 -21.94 8.36
C LYS A 56 -0.35 -22.10 9.22
N CYS A 57 -0.20 -22.35 10.52
CA CYS A 57 -1.34 -22.50 11.43
C CYS A 57 -2.21 -21.23 11.50
N LEU A 58 -1.65 -20.06 11.18
CA LEU A 58 -2.37 -18.80 11.18
C LEU A 58 -3.31 -18.64 9.98
N ILE A 59 -3.04 -19.33 8.86
CA ILE A 59 -3.74 -19.09 7.57
C ILE A 59 -5.24 -19.35 7.70
N LYS A 60 -5.64 -20.51 8.25
CA LYS A 60 -7.07 -20.87 8.35
C LYS A 60 -7.87 -19.85 9.17
N GLY A 61 -7.32 -19.45 10.32
CA GLY A 61 -7.94 -18.44 11.18
C GLY A 61 -8.03 -17.08 10.47
N PHE A 62 -6.99 -16.68 9.78
CA PHE A 62 -6.94 -15.44 9.05
C PHE A 62 -7.97 -15.38 7.90
N VAL A 63 -8.04 -16.41 7.08
CA VAL A 63 -9.03 -16.54 5.99
C VAL A 63 -10.45 -16.42 6.53
N LYS A 64 -10.77 -17.15 7.62
CA LYS A 64 -12.09 -17.14 8.23
C LYS A 64 -12.44 -15.77 8.82
N ASN A 65 -11.54 -15.17 9.58
CA ASN A 65 -11.80 -13.91 10.28
C ASN A 65 -11.90 -12.69 9.35
N ASN A 66 -11.24 -12.76 8.19
CA ASN A 66 -11.28 -11.68 7.20
C ASN A 66 -12.19 -12.01 6.01
N HIS A 67 -12.97 -13.08 6.09
CA HIS A 67 -13.94 -13.47 5.06
C HIS A 67 -13.36 -13.57 3.63
N ILE A 68 -12.10 -14.06 3.52
CA ILE A 68 -11.41 -14.12 2.22
C ILE A 68 -11.99 -15.26 1.38
N ASP A 69 -12.50 -14.93 0.21
CA ASP A 69 -12.94 -15.94 -0.76
C ASP A 69 -11.74 -16.56 -1.48
N MET A 70 -11.33 -17.73 -1.00
CA MET A 70 -10.21 -18.46 -1.58
C MET A 70 -10.47 -19.02 -2.97
N SER A 71 -11.72 -19.05 -3.44
CA SER A 71 -12.07 -19.54 -4.79
C SER A 71 -11.51 -18.65 -5.91
N GLU A 72 -11.22 -17.38 -5.61
CA GLU A 72 -10.64 -16.42 -6.53
C GLU A 72 -9.14 -16.60 -6.76
N TYR A 73 -8.46 -17.35 -5.88
CA TYR A 73 -7.00 -17.49 -5.90
C TYR A 73 -6.54 -18.82 -6.49
N GLU A 74 -5.30 -18.87 -7.00
CA GLU A 74 -4.66 -20.12 -7.46
C GLU A 74 -4.61 -21.12 -6.30
N GLU A 75 -5.01 -22.37 -6.58
CA GLU A 75 -4.93 -23.44 -5.61
C GLU A 75 -3.46 -23.77 -5.33
N LYS A 76 -3.05 -23.61 -4.09
CA LYS A 76 -1.68 -23.83 -3.66
C LYS A 76 -1.59 -24.29 -2.23
N ASN A 77 -0.71 -25.25 -1.99
CA ASN A 77 -0.31 -25.61 -0.62
C ASN A 77 0.79 -24.64 -0.15
N TYR A 78 0.37 -23.57 0.52
CA TYR A 78 1.28 -22.54 1.02
C TYR A 78 2.23 -23.08 2.07
N LYS A 79 3.53 -22.76 1.95
CA LYS A 79 4.58 -23.20 2.88
C LYS A 79 4.66 -22.34 4.14
N SER A 80 4.16 -21.10 4.08
CA SER A 80 4.19 -20.12 5.17
C SER A 80 3.04 -19.12 5.05
N TYR A 81 2.81 -18.32 6.09
CA TYR A 81 1.86 -17.22 6.05
C TYR A 81 2.24 -16.16 5.00
N ASN A 82 3.52 -15.80 4.87
CA ASN A 82 3.97 -14.83 3.88
C ASN A 82 3.72 -15.31 2.45
N GLU A 83 3.90 -16.60 2.17
CA GLU A 83 3.58 -17.15 0.86
C GLU A 83 2.07 -17.07 0.58
N PHE A 84 1.24 -17.34 1.58
CA PHE A 84 -0.22 -17.14 1.48
C PHE A 84 -0.58 -15.67 1.31
N PHE A 85 0.04 -14.77 2.05
CA PHE A 85 -0.26 -13.34 1.99
C PHE A 85 0.04 -12.76 0.60
N SER A 86 1.10 -13.24 -0.05
CA SER A 86 1.45 -12.91 -1.43
C SER A 86 0.83 -13.88 -2.47
N ARG A 87 -0.30 -14.52 -2.14
CA ARG A 87 -1.03 -15.44 -3.01
C ARG A 87 -1.32 -14.84 -4.38
N LYS A 88 -1.46 -15.68 -5.39
CA LYS A 88 -1.81 -15.24 -6.74
C LYS A 88 -3.30 -15.40 -6.99
N ILE A 89 -3.89 -14.44 -7.65
CA ILE A 89 -5.27 -14.48 -8.11
C ILE A 89 -5.36 -15.26 -9.42
N LYS A 90 -6.47 -15.96 -9.63
CA LYS A 90 -6.75 -16.65 -10.89
C LYS A 90 -6.89 -15.65 -12.04
N GLU A 91 -6.49 -16.05 -13.22
CA GLU A 91 -6.63 -15.23 -14.42
C GLU A 91 -8.11 -14.82 -14.64
N GLY A 92 -8.32 -13.57 -15.07
CA GLY A 92 -9.66 -13.01 -15.33
C GLY A 92 -10.45 -12.56 -14.10
N LYS A 93 -9.99 -12.82 -12.86
CA LYS A 93 -10.72 -12.41 -11.63
C LYS A 93 -10.61 -10.91 -11.30
N ARG A 94 -9.65 -10.23 -11.88
CA ARG A 94 -9.49 -8.77 -11.79
C ARG A 94 -9.34 -8.19 -13.20
N PRO A 95 -10.43 -8.12 -13.98
CA PRO A 95 -10.37 -7.57 -15.33
C PRO A 95 -10.03 -6.08 -15.25
N PHE A 96 -9.14 -5.66 -16.13
CA PHE A 96 -8.78 -4.26 -16.28
C PHE A 96 -9.70 -3.61 -17.32
N PRO A 97 -10.02 -2.31 -17.24
CA PRO A 97 -10.84 -1.65 -18.24
C PRO A 97 -10.23 -1.80 -19.64
N GLU A 98 -11.02 -2.19 -20.62
CA GLU A 98 -10.57 -2.26 -22.03
C GLU A 98 -10.33 -0.87 -22.60
N ASP A 99 -11.20 0.09 -22.22
CA ASP A 99 -11.05 1.49 -22.58
C ASP A 99 -9.77 2.07 -21.94
N LYS A 100 -8.88 2.54 -22.79
CA LYS A 100 -7.58 3.10 -22.40
C LYS A 100 -7.68 4.52 -21.81
N THR A 101 -8.84 5.16 -21.91
CA THR A 101 -9.10 6.46 -21.28
C THR A 101 -9.49 6.31 -19.81
N ILE A 102 -9.83 5.10 -19.38
CA ILE A 102 -10.19 4.79 -18.01
C ILE A 102 -8.94 4.35 -17.23
N LEU A 103 -8.61 5.10 -16.19
CA LEU A 103 -7.55 4.72 -15.26
C LEU A 103 -8.02 3.55 -14.39
N GLY A 104 -7.55 2.35 -14.72
CA GLY A 104 -7.82 1.17 -13.91
C GLY A 104 -7.01 1.19 -12.60
N SER A 105 -7.60 0.69 -11.51
CA SER A 105 -6.87 0.55 -10.25
C SER A 105 -5.74 -0.47 -10.39
N PRO A 106 -4.51 -0.11 -10.01
CA PRO A 106 -3.38 -1.05 -10.08
C PRO A 106 -3.43 -2.14 -9.00
N CYS A 107 -4.29 -2.05 -8.01
CA CYS A 107 -4.43 -3.02 -6.91
C CYS A 107 -5.84 -3.01 -6.33
N ASP A 108 -6.17 -4.04 -5.54
CA ASP A 108 -7.34 -4.02 -4.67
C ASP A 108 -7.08 -3.03 -3.54
N CYS A 109 -7.98 -2.07 -3.31
CA CYS A 109 -7.73 -1.01 -2.34
C CYS A 109 -8.97 -0.15 -2.06
N LYS A 110 -8.89 0.66 -1.01
CA LYS A 110 -9.77 1.81 -0.79
C LYS A 110 -9.09 3.06 -1.36
N VAL A 111 -9.73 3.71 -2.32
CA VAL A 111 -9.17 4.84 -3.10
C VAL A 111 -9.57 6.17 -2.48
N SER A 112 -8.62 7.09 -2.46
CA SER A 112 -8.87 8.51 -2.19
C SER A 112 -8.06 9.37 -3.16
N VAL A 113 -8.66 10.44 -3.66
CA VAL A 113 -8.04 11.33 -4.64
C VAL A 113 -7.99 12.75 -4.09
N TYR A 114 -6.83 13.37 -4.17
CA TYR A 114 -6.60 14.73 -3.68
C TYR A 114 -5.89 15.57 -4.75
N PRO A 115 -6.33 16.80 -5.01
CA PRO A 115 -5.58 17.70 -5.87
C PRO A 115 -4.24 18.06 -5.21
N ILE A 116 -3.21 18.20 -6.02
CA ILE A 116 -1.91 18.72 -5.58
C ILE A 116 -1.95 20.23 -5.74
N GLU A 117 -2.15 20.92 -4.62
CA GLU A 117 -2.29 22.37 -4.52
C GLU A 117 -0.95 23.10 -4.71
N GLU A 118 -0.99 24.43 -4.56
CA GLU A 118 0.21 25.25 -4.48
C GLU A 118 1.22 24.71 -3.45
N LYS A 119 2.50 24.96 -3.70
CA LYS A 119 3.62 24.44 -2.90
C LYS A 119 3.70 22.90 -2.86
N THR A 120 3.15 22.23 -3.90
CA THR A 120 3.20 20.77 -4.02
C THR A 120 2.59 20.05 -2.83
N SER A 121 1.53 20.60 -2.23
CA SER A 121 0.87 20.02 -1.04
C SER A 121 -0.48 19.41 -1.36
N PHE A 122 -0.89 18.45 -0.55
CA PHE A 122 -2.25 17.91 -0.51
C PHE A 122 -2.61 17.54 0.93
N VAL A 123 -3.91 17.50 1.22
CA VAL A 123 -4.41 17.26 2.57
C VAL A 123 -5.14 15.92 2.61
N VAL A 124 -4.67 15.01 3.45
CA VAL A 124 -5.33 13.73 3.73
C VAL A 124 -5.95 13.83 5.11
N LYS A 125 -7.26 13.87 5.19
CA LYS A 125 -7.98 14.29 6.39
C LYS A 125 -7.45 15.67 6.84
N ASP A 126 -7.02 15.81 8.07
CA ASP A 126 -6.48 17.06 8.63
C ASP A 126 -4.96 17.17 8.52
N THR A 127 -4.29 16.17 7.92
CA THR A 127 -2.83 16.16 7.81
C THR A 127 -2.37 16.63 6.44
N ARG A 128 -1.62 17.74 6.43
CA ARG A 128 -0.99 18.26 5.22
C ARG A 128 0.31 17.52 4.90
N TYR A 129 0.38 16.95 3.71
CA TYR A 129 1.58 16.38 3.11
C TYR A 129 2.14 17.29 2.03
N THR A 130 3.43 17.24 1.81
CA THR A 130 4.08 17.88 0.65
C THR A 130 4.82 16.83 -0.16
N LEU A 131 4.78 16.92 -1.48
CA LEU A 131 5.52 16.00 -2.35
C LEU A 131 7.03 16.07 -2.07
N ASP A 132 7.56 17.26 -1.73
CA ASP A 132 8.96 17.41 -1.33
C ASP A 132 9.33 16.49 -0.17
N SER A 133 8.47 16.39 0.84
CA SER A 133 8.71 15.54 2.01
C SER A 133 8.54 14.06 1.71
N LEU A 134 7.67 13.72 0.77
CA LEU A 134 7.41 12.34 0.34
C LEU A 134 8.52 11.82 -0.56
N ILE A 135 8.93 12.59 -1.56
CA ILE A 135 9.87 12.18 -2.62
C ILE A 135 11.32 12.49 -2.22
N ARG A 136 11.54 13.45 -1.30
CA ARG A 136 12.86 14.03 -0.92
C ARG A 136 13.62 14.59 -2.13
N ASN A 137 12.88 15.06 -3.14
CA ASN A 137 13.42 15.69 -4.34
C ASN A 137 12.48 16.80 -4.84
N ARG A 138 12.90 18.06 -4.61
CA ARG A 138 12.10 19.25 -4.97
C ARG A 138 11.86 19.39 -6.47
N LYS A 139 12.82 19.01 -7.29
CA LYS A 139 12.68 19.13 -8.76
C LYS A 139 11.58 18.20 -9.26
N ILE A 140 11.59 16.94 -8.80
CA ILE A 140 10.55 15.96 -9.12
C ILE A 140 9.20 16.42 -8.55
N ALA A 141 9.16 16.86 -7.29
CA ALA A 141 7.93 17.29 -6.64
C ALA A 141 7.22 18.42 -7.40
N ARG A 142 7.96 19.43 -7.85
CA ARG A 142 7.41 20.56 -8.64
C ARG A 142 6.79 20.12 -9.98
N HIS A 143 7.32 19.07 -10.58
CA HIS A 143 6.80 18.54 -11.84
C HIS A 143 5.35 18.09 -11.73
N PHE A 144 4.92 17.62 -10.55
CA PHE A 144 3.56 17.13 -10.30
C PHE A 144 2.61 18.18 -9.71
N GLN A 145 3.02 19.45 -9.64
CA GLN A 145 2.15 20.54 -9.20
C GLN A 145 0.95 20.68 -10.13
N GLY A 146 -0.25 20.83 -9.57
CA GLY A 146 -1.50 20.91 -10.33
C GLY A 146 -2.06 19.55 -10.79
N GLY A 147 -1.35 18.45 -10.49
CA GLY A 147 -1.84 17.09 -10.72
C GLY A 147 -2.68 16.56 -9.55
N TYR A 148 -2.78 15.25 -9.46
CA TYR A 148 -3.56 14.54 -8.43
C TYR A 148 -2.71 13.55 -7.66
N ALA A 149 -2.90 13.48 -6.35
CA ALA A 149 -2.40 12.42 -5.50
C ALA A 149 -3.51 11.37 -5.32
N VAL A 150 -3.31 10.19 -5.87
CA VAL A 150 -4.22 9.04 -5.73
C VAL A 150 -3.65 8.12 -4.67
N ILE A 151 -4.34 7.99 -3.55
CA ILE A 151 -3.94 7.13 -2.44
C ILE A 151 -4.73 5.83 -2.52
N LEU A 152 -4.00 4.73 -2.66
CA LEU A 152 -4.51 3.38 -2.77
C LEU A 152 -4.16 2.65 -1.47
N ARG A 153 -5.11 2.53 -0.57
CA ARG A 153 -4.89 1.93 0.75
C ARG A 153 -5.40 0.49 0.77
N LEU A 154 -4.48 -0.44 0.86
CA LEU A 154 -4.77 -1.85 1.05
C LEU A 154 -5.05 -2.14 2.52
N THR A 155 -6.04 -2.98 2.79
CA THR A 155 -6.31 -3.58 4.09
C THR A 155 -5.82 -5.03 4.09
N VAL A 156 -5.73 -5.66 5.25
CA VAL A 156 -5.12 -6.99 5.39
C VAL A 156 -5.86 -8.10 4.61
N ASP A 157 -7.11 -7.90 4.30
CA ASP A 157 -7.97 -8.77 3.51
C ASP A 157 -7.79 -8.59 2.00
N ASP A 158 -7.33 -7.42 1.55
CA ASP A 158 -7.11 -7.11 0.16
C ASP A 158 -6.04 -8.01 -0.49
N TYR A 159 -6.02 -8.02 -1.82
CA TYR A 159 -5.00 -8.68 -2.62
C TYR A 159 -3.71 -7.85 -2.66
N HIS A 160 -2.65 -8.32 -2.00
CA HIS A 160 -1.41 -7.58 -1.81
C HIS A 160 -0.42 -7.71 -2.98
N ARG A 161 -0.95 -7.60 -4.20
CA ARG A 161 -0.13 -7.40 -5.41
C ARG A 161 -0.68 -6.23 -6.19
N TYR A 162 0.19 -5.58 -6.93
CA TYR A 162 -0.18 -4.47 -7.79
C TYR A 162 0.40 -4.66 -9.19
N CYS A 163 -0.17 -3.97 -10.15
CA CYS A 163 0.26 -3.98 -11.55
C CYS A 163 0.54 -2.56 -12.03
N TYR A 164 1.15 -2.45 -13.21
CA TYR A 164 1.21 -1.17 -13.89
C TYR A 164 -0.17 -0.82 -14.45
N PHE A 165 -0.61 0.41 -14.25
CA PHE A 165 -1.93 0.87 -14.69
C PHE A 165 -1.94 1.29 -16.17
N ASP A 166 -0.78 1.45 -16.80
CA ASP A 166 -0.64 1.82 -18.22
C ASP A 166 0.64 1.24 -18.83
N ASP A 167 0.73 1.26 -20.16
CA ASP A 167 1.95 1.04 -20.92
C ASP A 167 2.86 2.27 -20.85
N GLY A 168 4.16 2.08 -20.98
CA GLY A 168 5.09 3.20 -20.98
C GLY A 168 6.52 2.82 -20.64
N ILE A 169 7.23 3.76 -20.06
CA ILE A 169 8.62 3.61 -19.61
C ILE A 169 8.71 4.05 -18.15
N LYS A 170 9.45 3.29 -17.35
CA LYS A 170 9.71 3.62 -15.94
C LYS A 170 11.20 3.81 -15.66
N SER A 171 11.48 4.60 -14.64
CA SER A 171 12.82 4.74 -14.06
C SER A 171 13.20 3.53 -13.22
N GLU A 172 14.45 3.53 -12.73
CA GLU A 172 14.83 2.70 -11.58
C GLU A 172 13.95 2.99 -10.37
N ASN A 173 13.89 2.03 -9.45
CA ASN A 173 13.20 2.18 -8.19
C ASN A 173 14.08 2.95 -7.19
N HIS A 174 13.53 3.97 -6.57
CA HIS A 174 14.20 4.83 -5.60
C HIS A 174 13.68 4.57 -4.20
N ARG A 175 14.52 3.98 -3.35
CA ARG A 175 14.18 3.67 -1.97
C ARG A 175 14.47 4.83 -1.03
N ILE A 176 13.54 5.10 -0.14
CA ILE A 176 13.66 6.05 0.96
C ILE A 176 13.44 5.29 2.27
N ASP A 177 14.48 5.10 3.04
CA ASP A 177 14.41 4.41 4.32
C ASP A 177 13.69 5.24 5.38
N GLY A 178 12.96 4.56 6.25
CA GLY A 178 12.19 5.12 7.33
C GLY A 178 11.80 4.06 8.37
N VAL A 179 10.69 4.28 9.03
CA VAL A 179 10.09 3.36 10.01
C VAL A 179 8.89 2.63 9.41
N TYR A 180 8.15 1.87 10.21
CA TYR A 180 6.95 1.15 9.77
C TYR A 180 5.77 1.43 10.70
N HIS A 181 5.21 2.65 10.62
CA HIS A 181 3.90 2.91 11.23
C HIS A 181 2.81 2.15 10.47
N THR A 182 1.72 1.81 11.17
CA THR A 182 0.54 1.30 10.47
C THR A 182 0.00 2.37 9.51
N VAL A 183 -0.53 1.94 8.37
CA VAL A 183 -1.23 2.82 7.41
C VAL A 183 -2.72 2.96 7.72
N ASN A 184 -3.17 2.45 8.88
CA ASN A 184 -4.52 2.68 9.36
C ASN A 184 -4.75 4.19 9.55
N PRO A 185 -5.91 4.72 9.13
CA PRO A 185 -6.25 6.14 9.27
C PRO A 185 -6.10 6.73 10.67
N ILE A 186 -6.26 5.93 11.73
CA ILE A 186 -6.06 6.36 13.13
C ILE A 186 -4.62 6.86 13.36
N ALA A 187 -3.63 6.19 12.76
CA ALA A 187 -2.24 6.62 12.90
C ALA A 187 -1.97 7.96 12.23
N ASN A 188 -2.67 8.27 11.12
CA ASN A 188 -2.50 9.52 10.39
C ASN A 188 -2.89 10.74 11.20
N ASP A 189 -3.79 10.59 12.17
CA ASP A 189 -4.23 11.67 13.05
C ASP A 189 -3.13 12.04 14.09
N HIS A 190 -2.12 11.19 14.26
CA HIS A 190 -1.03 11.37 15.23
C HIS A 190 0.35 11.54 14.60
N VAL A 191 0.60 10.93 13.44
CA VAL A 191 1.90 10.94 12.76
C VAL A 191 1.72 11.06 11.25
N LYS A 192 2.68 11.70 10.59
CA LYS A 192 2.69 11.83 9.13
C LYS A 192 3.22 10.54 8.49
N ILE A 193 2.44 9.48 8.57
CA ILE A 193 2.83 8.10 8.23
C ILE A 193 3.47 7.97 6.84
N TYR A 194 2.88 8.59 5.82
CA TYR A 194 3.39 8.46 4.45
C TYR A 194 4.78 9.08 4.26
N LYS A 195 5.12 10.09 5.06
CA LYS A 195 6.44 10.75 5.03
C LYS A 195 7.48 10.00 5.86
N GLU A 196 7.07 9.33 6.93
CA GLU A 196 7.97 8.70 7.89
C GLU A 196 8.26 7.25 7.58
N ASN A 197 7.32 6.55 6.95
CA ASN A 197 7.51 5.15 6.61
C ASN A 197 8.54 4.96 5.49
N THR A 198 9.19 3.81 5.53
CA THR A 198 10.00 3.29 4.42
C THR A 198 9.11 3.21 3.19
N ARG A 199 9.61 3.72 2.08
CA ARG A 199 8.88 3.75 0.82
C ARG A 199 9.82 3.62 -0.37
N GLU A 200 9.27 3.19 -1.48
CA GLU A 200 9.98 3.08 -2.74
C GLU A 200 9.14 3.74 -3.82
N TYR A 201 9.76 4.46 -4.75
CA TYR A 201 9.03 5.07 -5.84
C TYR A 201 9.75 4.89 -7.17
N THR A 202 8.96 4.93 -8.24
CA THR A 202 9.43 4.97 -9.62
C THR A 202 8.71 6.07 -10.38
N LEU A 203 9.44 6.73 -11.28
CA LEU A 203 8.87 7.67 -12.23
C LEU A 203 8.42 6.91 -13.47
N MET A 204 7.24 7.24 -13.97
CA MET A 204 6.65 6.59 -15.14
C MET A 204 6.25 7.64 -16.17
N LYS A 205 6.68 7.43 -17.40
CA LYS A 205 6.14 8.13 -18.56
C LYS A 205 5.12 7.22 -19.22
N THR A 206 3.85 7.46 -18.92
CA THR A 206 2.75 6.60 -19.36
C THR A 206 2.28 6.99 -20.75
N LYS A 207 1.65 6.06 -21.43
CA LYS A 207 1.18 6.27 -22.80
C LYS A 207 -0.08 7.12 -22.87
N HIS A 208 -1.00 6.98 -21.90
CA HIS A 208 -2.32 7.59 -21.94
C HIS A 208 -2.57 8.61 -20.82
N PHE A 209 -1.85 8.54 -19.70
CA PHE A 209 -2.09 9.37 -18.52
C PHE A 209 -0.96 10.36 -18.19
N GLY A 210 0.00 10.56 -19.12
CA GLY A 210 1.12 11.47 -18.93
C GLY A 210 2.16 10.97 -17.94
N ASP A 211 2.86 11.90 -17.29
CA ASP A 211 3.88 11.56 -16.32
C ASP A 211 3.24 11.21 -14.97
N ALA A 212 3.67 10.10 -14.40
CA ALA A 212 3.19 9.61 -13.13
C ALA A 212 4.34 9.22 -12.20
N LEU A 213 4.09 9.22 -10.91
CA LEU A 213 4.97 8.68 -9.90
C LEU A 213 4.18 7.63 -9.11
N GLN A 214 4.62 6.40 -9.18
CA GLN A 214 4.09 5.32 -8.35
C GLN A 214 4.97 5.17 -7.12
N MET A 215 4.34 5.13 -5.94
CA MET A 215 5.05 5.00 -4.66
C MET A 215 4.40 3.93 -3.81
N GLU A 216 5.19 2.96 -3.42
CA GLU A 216 4.83 1.94 -2.45
C GLU A 216 5.30 2.40 -1.06
N VAL A 217 4.40 2.36 -0.09
CA VAL A 217 4.68 2.74 1.29
C VAL A 217 4.57 1.52 2.19
N GLY A 218 5.70 1.15 2.79
CA GLY A 218 5.72 0.06 3.77
C GLY A 218 4.91 0.40 5.03
N ALA A 219 4.42 -0.62 5.69
CA ALA A 219 3.63 -0.50 6.90
C ALA A 219 4.11 -1.47 7.98
N LEU A 220 3.55 -1.34 9.19
CA LEU A 220 3.82 -2.26 10.29
C LEU A 220 3.50 -3.70 9.87
N MET A 221 4.48 -4.58 9.97
CA MET A 221 4.45 -5.97 9.50
C MET A 221 4.32 -6.15 7.97
N VAL A 222 4.27 -5.05 7.20
CA VAL A 222 4.17 -5.02 5.73
C VAL A 222 5.33 -4.19 5.18
N GLY A 223 6.55 -4.62 5.45
CA GLY A 223 7.73 -3.77 5.20
C GLY A 223 8.54 -4.13 3.96
N LYS A 224 8.34 -5.29 3.35
CA LYS A 224 9.10 -5.69 2.18
C LYS A 224 8.37 -5.33 0.90
N ILE A 225 8.92 -4.36 0.18
CA ILE A 225 8.47 -4.00 -1.16
C ILE A 225 9.29 -4.81 -2.15
N VAL A 226 8.65 -5.50 -3.09
CA VAL A 226 9.32 -6.28 -4.14
C VAL A 226 8.84 -5.79 -5.50
N ASN A 227 9.71 -5.06 -6.16
CA ASN A 227 9.57 -4.66 -7.54
C ASN A 227 10.40 -5.62 -8.42
N HIS A 228 9.76 -6.30 -9.37
CA HIS A 228 10.44 -7.29 -10.23
C HIS A 228 11.23 -6.66 -11.37
N ASP A 229 10.85 -5.46 -11.81
CA ASP A 229 11.42 -4.80 -12.97
C ASP A 229 12.27 -3.58 -12.54
N GLY A 230 13.48 -3.46 -13.08
CA GLY A 230 14.28 -2.24 -13.06
C GLY A 230 13.75 -1.18 -14.03
N ALA A 231 14.61 -0.22 -14.43
CA ALA A 231 14.27 0.76 -15.45
C ALA A 231 13.99 0.08 -16.80
N GLY A 232 13.03 0.61 -17.54
CA GLY A 232 12.70 0.11 -18.87
C GLY A 232 11.23 0.19 -19.23
N SER A 233 10.83 -0.61 -20.20
CA SER A 233 9.44 -0.67 -20.64
C SER A 233 8.55 -1.32 -19.59
N MET A 234 7.40 -0.72 -19.34
CA MET A 234 6.33 -1.29 -18.54
C MET A 234 5.14 -1.63 -19.44
N ARG A 235 4.43 -2.70 -19.09
CA ARG A 235 3.20 -3.09 -19.76
C ARG A 235 2.07 -3.07 -18.77
N ARG A 236 0.97 -2.49 -19.15
CA ARG A 236 -0.31 -2.54 -18.44
C ARG A 236 -0.60 -4.01 -18.08
N TRP A 237 -0.92 -4.31 -16.82
CA TRP A 237 -1.20 -5.65 -16.27
C TRP A 237 0.00 -6.51 -15.86
N ARG A 238 1.20 -6.14 -16.19
CA ARG A 238 2.34 -6.88 -15.68
C ARG A 238 2.47 -6.65 -14.19
N LEU A 239 2.30 -7.69 -13.41
CA LEU A 239 2.35 -7.67 -11.96
C LEU A 239 3.79 -7.54 -11.45
N PRO A 240 4.22 -6.38 -10.94
CA PRO A 240 5.21 -6.40 -9.88
C PRO A 240 4.52 -6.96 -8.62
N ALA A 241 5.25 -7.65 -7.76
CA ALA A 241 4.66 -8.21 -6.55
C ALA A 241 5.12 -7.42 -5.34
N MET A 242 4.18 -7.10 -4.44
CA MET A 242 4.49 -6.71 -3.09
C MET A 242 4.50 -7.98 -2.24
N SER A 243 5.55 -8.20 -1.46
CA SER A 243 5.62 -9.29 -0.49
C SER A 243 6.21 -8.82 0.83
N PHE A 244 5.88 -9.48 1.91
CA PHE A 244 6.36 -9.22 3.27
C PHE A 244 7.76 -9.75 3.52
#